data_441309e6afb5bac252628a8046c062fb
#
_entry.id   441309e6afb5bac252628a8046c062fb
#
_cell.length_a   1.000
_cell.length_b   1.000
_cell.length_c   1.000
_cell.angle_alpha   90.00
_cell.angle_beta   90.00
_cell.angle_gamma   90.00
#
_symmetry.space_group_name_H-M   'P 1'
#
loop_
_entity.id
_entity.type
_entity.pdbx_description
1 polymer ?
#
loop_
_entity_poly.entity_id
_entity_poly.type
_entity_poly.pdbx_seq_one_letter_code
_entity_poly.pdbx_strand_id
1 'polypeptide(L)'
;MKKEKDYLIAKLKESGIKSQVYTTMKKLKQANESHLGAVLRNGETLARSGSKRNFVDQEGQRKRRVKLWSRDTKLRVIIADASEDKCEEIFEKFLRLIGKGMEDDGNWVNIVVGEADWVEEGDSVLKAKIAVQFDVTFEGGIYADFTKKTVEIGNIQNGG
;
A
#
# COMPACT_ATOMS: atom_id res chain seq x y z
N MET A 1 5.78 -2.83 -3.66
CA MET A 1 5.46 -1.42 -3.95
C MET A 1 4.50 -1.24 -5.13
N LYS A 2 4.66 -2.01 -6.19
CA LYS A 2 3.75 -1.91 -7.33
C LYS A 2 2.30 -2.27 -6.98
N LYS A 3 2.09 -3.33 -6.22
CA LYS A 3 0.74 -3.78 -5.84
C LYS A 3 0.02 -2.73 -5.00
N GLU A 4 0.72 -2.11 -4.06
CA GLU A 4 0.18 -1.07 -3.20
C GLU A 4 -0.19 0.17 -3.99
N LYS A 5 0.68 0.59 -4.91
CA LYS A 5 0.39 1.71 -5.81
C LYS A 5 -0.81 1.41 -6.70
N ASP A 6 -0.85 0.24 -7.32
CA ASP A 6 -1.95 -0.15 -8.20
C ASP A 6 -3.28 -0.19 -7.45
N TYR A 7 -3.27 -0.67 -6.21
CA TYR A 7 -4.46 -0.67 -5.37
C TYR A 7 -4.98 0.74 -5.14
N LEU A 8 -4.10 1.66 -4.73
CA LEU A 8 -4.49 3.04 -4.46
C LEU A 8 -4.93 3.78 -5.73
N ILE A 9 -4.26 3.54 -6.85
CA ILE A 9 -4.65 4.13 -8.13
C ILE A 9 -6.05 3.69 -8.52
N ALA A 10 -6.35 2.40 -8.38
CA ALA A 10 -7.69 1.89 -8.67
C ALA A 10 -8.74 2.54 -7.77
N LYS A 11 -8.47 2.69 -6.47
CA LYS A 11 -9.40 3.35 -5.54
C LYS A 11 -9.58 4.82 -5.85
N LEU A 12 -8.54 5.52 -6.25
CA LEU A 12 -8.65 6.91 -6.68
C LEU A 12 -9.54 7.05 -7.91
N LYS A 13 -9.37 6.19 -8.89
CA LYS A 13 -10.20 6.22 -10.10
C LYS A 13 -11.66 5.89 -9.80
N GLU A 14 -11.90 4.92 -8.95
CA GLU A 14 -13.26 4.58 -8.50
C GLU A 14 -13.89 5.73 -7.72
N SER A 15 -13.10 6.54 -7.01
CA SER A 15 -13.62 7.66 -6.22
C SER A 15 -13.87 8.93 -7.02
N GLY A 16 -13.49 8.96 -8.29
CA GLY A 16 -13.84 10.06 -9.18
C GLY A 16 -12.66 10.80 -9.81
N ILE A 17 -11.42 10.32 -9.62
CA ILE A 17 -10.28 10.87 -10.36
C ILE A 17 -10.36 10.38 -11.80
N LYS A 18 -10.65 11.31 -12.70
CA LYS A 18 -10.83 11.02 -14.14
C LYS A 18 -9.55 11.25 -14.93
N SER A 19 -8.62 12.01 -14.38
CA SER A 19 -7.35 12.27 -15.02
C SER A 19 -6.36 11.13 -14.74
N GLN A 20 -5.16 11.26 -15.30
CA GLN A 20 -4.06 10.38 -14.97
C GLN A 20 -3.69 10.53 -13.50
N VAL A 21 -3.36 9.41 -12.85
CA VAL A 21 -2.81 9.43 -11.49
C VAL A 21 -1.29 9.45 -11.59
N TYR A 22 -0.67 10.46 -11.00
CA TYR A 22 0.77 10.63 -11.02
C TYR A 22 1.43 9.75 -9.95
N THR A 23 2.52 9.10 -10.31
CA THR A 23 3.23 8.17 -9.43
C THR A 23 4.64 8.60 -9.06
N THR A 24 5.10 9.73 -9.60
CA THR A 24 6.40 10.31 -9.27
C THR A 24 6.27 11.81 -9.05
N MET A 25 7.09 12.33 -8.16
CA MET A 25 7.14 13.77 -7.91
C MET A 25 7.54 14.56 -9.16
N LYS A 26 8.44 14.00 -9.95
CA LYS A 26 8.90 14.63 -11.19
C LYS A 26 7.72 14.89 -12.15
N LYS A 27 6.89 13.88 -12.37
CA LYS A 27 5.73 14.01 -13.25
C LYS A 27 4.67 14.93 -12.65
N LEU A 28 4.47 14.84 -11.33
CA LEU A 28 3.51 15.69 -10.65
C LEU A 28 3.87 17.18 -10.80
N LYS A 29 5.14 17.51 -10.67
CA LYS A 29 5.62 18.92 -10.85
C LYS A 29 5.38 19.45 -12.26
N GLN A 30 5.32 18.59 -13.24
CA GLN A 30 5.07 18.95 -14.64
C GLN A 30 3.57 19.02 -14.98
N ALA A 31 2.72 18.58 -14.07
CA ALA A 31 1.27 18.58 -14.29
C ALA A 31 0.71 20.00 -14.28
N ASN A 32 -0.22 20.28 -15.18
CA ASN A 32 -0.88 21.57 -15.29
C ASN A 32 -2.38 21.50 -14.95
N GLU A 33 -2.90 20.30 -14.72
CA GLU A 33 -4.31 20.11 -14.37
C GLU A 33 -4.59 20.54 -12.94
N SER A 34 -5.76 21.09 -12.70
CA SER A 34 -6.26 21.34 -11.35
C SER A 34 -6.95 20.12 -10.74
N HIS A 35 -7.51 19.24 -11.58
CA HIS A 35 -8.09 17.97 -11.16
C HIS A 35 -7.10 16.86 -11.39
N LEU A 36 -6.58 16.28 -10.30
CA LEU A 36 -5.62 15.19 -10.41
C LEU A 36 -5.57 14.34 -9.14
N GLY A 37 -5.01 13.17 -9.29
CA GLY A 37 -4.63 12.31 -8.20
C GLY A 37 -3.15 11.95 -8.28
N ALA A 38 -2.55 11.65 -7.15
CA ALA A 38 -1.16 11.17 -7.11
C ALA A 38 -0.99 10.14 -6.02
N VAL A 39 -0.09 9.19 -6.27
CA VAL A 39 0.34 8.17 -5.31
C VAL A 39 1.86 8.14 -5.33
N LEU A 40 2.48 8.67 -4.30
CA LEU A 40 3.92 8.89 -4.25
C LEU A 40 4.56 8.05 -3.13
N ARG A 41 5.79 7.63 -3.34
CA ARG A 41 6.56 7.02 -2.25
C ARG A 41 6.79 8.02 -1.13
N ASN A 42 6.62 7.56 0.11
CA ASN A 42 6.89 8.38 1.27
C ASN A 42 7.62 7.61 2.38
N GLY A 43 8.49 6.71 1.99
CA GLY A 43 9.35 5.99 2.91
C GLY A 43 8.84 4.62 3.33
N GLU A 44 9.69 3.91 4.02
CA GLU A 44 9.41 2.58 4.56
C GLU A 44 10.01 2.48 5.96
N THR A 45 9.37 1.72 6.82
CA THR A 45 9.90 1.34 8.12
C THR A 45 10.12 -0.16 8.13
N LEU A 46 11.31 -0.57 8.47
CA LEU A 46 11.70 -1.98 8.49
C LEU A 46 12.13 -2.38 9.90
N ALA A 47 11.65 -3.54 10.34
CA ALA A 47 12.04 -4.12 11.62
C ALA A 47 12.23 -5.62 11.44
N ARG A 48 13.24 -6.18 12.08
CA ARG A 48 13.43 -7.63 12.06
C ARG A 48 12.27 -8.32 12.74
N SER A 49 11.90 -9.46 12.16
CA SER A 49 10.85 -10.31 12.68
C SER A 49 11.37 -11.74 12.73
N GLY A 50 10.60 -12.63 13.26
CA GLY A 50 10.95 -14.06 13.30
C GLY A 50 9.68 -14.89 13.38
N SER A 51 8.54 -14.26 13.16
CA SER A 51 7.27 -14.98 13.21
C SER A 51 7.19 -16.01 12.10
N LYS A 52 6.58 -17.15 12.43
CA LYS A 52 6.51 -18.31 11.55
C LYS A 52 5.07 -18.76 11.40
N ARG A 53 4.75 -19.24 10.21
CA ARG A 53 3.45 -19.82 9.92
C ARG A 53 3.62 -21.06 9.06
N ASN A 54 2.93 -22.13 9.43
CA ASN A 54 2.88 -23.34 8.62
C ASN A 54 1.67 -23.27 7.69
N PHE A 55 1.86 -23.73 6.47
CA PHE A 55 0.77 -23.80 5.48
C PHE A 55 1.04 -24.93 4.50
N VAL A 56 0.02 -25.24 3.72
CA VAL A 56 0.09 -26.23 2.64
C VAL A 56 -0.04 -25.45 1.33
N ASP A 57 0.90 -25.65 0.41
CA ASP A 57 0.85 -24.97 -0.88
C ASP A 57 -0.20 -25.60 -1.83
N GLN A 58 -0.30 -25.05 -3.03
CA GLN A 58 -1.27 -25.53 -4.03
C GLN A 58 -0.96 -26.94 -4.52
N GLU A 59 0.27 -27.39 -4.36
CA GLU A 59 0.71 -28.74 -4.74
C GLU A 59 0.59 -29.73 -3.59
N GLY A 60 0.06 -29.31 -2.45
CA GLY A 60 -0.14 -30.16 -1.28
C GLY A 60 1.09 -30.34 -0.40
N GLN A 61 2.16 -29.60 -0.66
CA GLN A 61 3.37 -29.68 0.16
C GLN A 61 3.25 -28.84 1.42
N ARG A 62 3.74 -29.37 2.52
CA ARG A 62 3.85 -28.62 3.77
C ARG A 62 4.99 -27.64 3.70
N LYS A 63 4.70 -26.41 4.02
CA LYS A 63 5.70 -25.34 4.03
C LYS A 63 5.64 -24.54 5.32
N ARG A 64 6.75 -23.93 5.65
CA ARG A 64 6.87 -22.95 6.73
C ARG A 64 7.24 -21.63 6.13
N ARG A 65 6.45 -20.62 6.44
CA ARG A 65 6.74 -19.24 6.05
C ARG A 65 7.28 -18.48 7.25
N VAL A 66 8.44 -17.90 7.07
CA VAL A 66 9.09 -17.07 8.09
C VAL A 66 9.01 -15.63 7.64
N LYS A 67 8.49 -14.78 8.51
CA LYS A 67 8.54 -13.33 8.29
C LYS A 67 9.92 -12.85 8.70
N LEU A 68 10.74 -12.50 7.74
CA LEU A 68 12.10 -12.01 7.98
C LEU A 68 12.08 -10.58 8.48
N TRP A 69 11.21 -9.77 7.90
CA TRP A 69 11.08 -8.36 8.22
C TRP A 69 9.62 -7.96 8.29
N SER A 70 9.27 -7.15 9.27
CA SER A 70 8.09 -6.31 9.18
C SER A 70 8.43 -5.14 8.28
N ARG A 71 7.54 -4.85 7.33
CA ARG A 71 7.76 -3.80 6.35
C ARG A 71 6.53 -2.94 6.24
N ASP A 72 6.62 -1.73 6.75
CA ASP A 72 5.57 -0.74 6.64
C ASP A 72 5.91 0.20 5.50
N THR A 73 5.15 0.11 4.43
CA THR A 73 5.33 0.92 3.23
C THR A 73 4.38 2.09 3.28
N LYS A 74 4.93 3.29 3.23
CA LYS A 74 4.14 4.51 3.30
C LYS A 74 4.05 5.15 1.92
N LEU A 75 2.83 5.37 1.47
CA LEU A 75 2.54 6.06 0.22
C LEU A 75 1.75 7.32 0.52
N ARG A 76 2.14 8.42 -0.10
CA ARG A 76 1.41 9.68 -0.01
C ARG A 76 0.38 9.75 -1.12
N VAL A 77 -0.86 9.94 -0.75
CA VAL A 77 -1.97 10.13 -1.68
C VAL A 77 -2.33 11.60 -1.72
N ILE A 78 -2.48 12.12 -2.92
CA ILE A 78 -2.90 13.49 -3.15
C ILE A 78 -4.15 13.48 -4.02
N ILE A 79 -5.16 14.22 -3.59
CA ILE A 79 -6.39 14.45 -4.36
C ILE A 79 -6.51 15.96 -4.52
N ALA A 80 -6.60 16.43 -5.74
CA ALA A 80 -6.65 17.85 -6.04
C ALA A 80 -7.77 18.17 -7.00
N ASP A 81 -8.38 19.34 -6.81
CA ASP A 81 -9.43 19.85 -7.68
C ASP A 81 -9.48 21.36 -7.60
N ALA A 82 -10.12 22.00 -8.58
CA ALA A 82 -10.37 23.43 -8.56
C ALA A 82 -11.46 23.82 -7.55
N SER A 83 -12.33 22.89 -7.19
CA SER A 83 -13.44 23.07 -6.25
C SER A 83 -13.17 22.32 -4.96
N GLU A 84 -13.29 23.00 -3.83
CA GLU A 84 -13.17 22.39 -2.51
C GLU A 84 -14.21 21.29 -2.31
N ASP A 85 -15.47 21.56 -2.66
CA ASP A 85 -16.55 20.60 -2.51
C ASP A 85 -16.28 19.32 -3.32
N LYS A 86 -15.78 19.49 -4.53
CA LYS A 86 -15.46 18.35 -5.39
C LYS A 86 -14.29 17.55 -4.85
N CYS A 87 -13.26 18.23 -4.36
CA CYS A 87 -12.11 17.59 -3.74
C CYS A 87 -12.52 16.77 -2.50
N GLU A 88 -13.35 17.36 -1.64
CA GLU A 88 -13.87 16.69 -0.45
C GLU A 88 -14.75 15.49 -0.80
N GLU A 89 -15.60 15.63 -1.81
CA GLU A 89 -16.46 14.53 -2.29
C GLU A 89 -15.62 13.32 -2.74
N ILE A 90 -14.57 13.56 -3.51
CA ILE A 90 -13.66 12.51 -3.97
C ILE A 90 -12.93 11.89 -2.79
N PHE A 91 -12.42 12.70 -1.88
CA PHE A 91 -11.72 12.24 -0.69
C PHE A 91 -12.59 11.35 0.19
N GLU A 92 -13.80 11.76 0.49
CA GLU A 92 -14.73 10.97 1.29
C GLU A 92 -15.09 9.66 0.60
N LYS A 93 -15.30 9.70 -0.71
CA LYS A 93 -15.59 8.49 -1.47
C LYS A 93 -14.40 7.53 -1.47
N PHE A 94 -13.19 8.05 -1.59
CA PHE A 94 -11.97 7.25 -1.46
C PHE A 94 -11.92 6.55 -0.10
N LEU A 95 -12.19 7.27 0.98
CA LEU A 95 -12.18 6.71 2.33
C LEU A 95 -13.25 5.63 2.53
N ARG A 96 -14.39 5.73 1.85
CA ARG A 96 -15.42 4.68 1.88
C ARG A 96 -15.01 3.45 1.08
N LEU A 97 -14.24 3.63 0.03
CA LEU A 97 -13.83 2.54 -0.86
C LEU A 97 -12.59 1.79 -0.39
N ILE A 98 -11.71 2.46 0.35
CA ILE A 98 -10.49 1.83 0.82
C ILE A 98 -10.81 0.78 1.88
N GLY A 99 -10.23 -0.41 1.73
CA GLY A 99 -10.42 -1.50 2.66
C GLY A 99 -9.51 -1.42 3.88
N LYS A 100 -9.74 -2.30 4.84
CA LYS A 100 -8.89 -2.42 6.03
C LYS A 100 -7.55 -3.07 5.72
N GLY A 101 -7.45 -3.74 4.61
CA GLY A 101 -6.25 -4.42 4.20
C GLY A 101 -6.41 -5.08 2.85
N MET A 102 -5.37 -5.74 2.42
CA MET A 102 -5.34 -6.51 1.17
C MET A 102 -4.54 -7.78 1.38
N GLU A 103 -4.79 -8.75 0.54
CA GLU A 103 -4.04 -9.99 0.54
C GLU A 103 -2.90 -9.89 -0.47
N ASP A 104 -1.70 -10.29 -0.05
CA ASP A 104 -0.53 -10.31 -0.90
C ASP A 104 0.20 -11.63 -0.69
N ASP A 105 0.15 -12.50 -1.69
CA ASP A 105 0.80 -13.81 -1.69
C ASP A 105 0.48 -14.64 -0.43
N GLY A 106 -0.81 -14.71 -0.09
CA GLY A 106 -1.29 -15.45 1.07
C GLY A 106 -1.08 -14.76 2.41
N ASN A 107 -0.57 -13.53 2.43
CA ASN A 107 -0.38 -12.75 3.65
C ASN A 107 -1.36 -11.59 3.67
N TRP A 108 -1.87 -11.30 4.85
CA TRP A 108 -2.71 -10.12 5.04
C TRP A 108 -1.85 -8.89 5.30
N VAL A 109 -2.12 -7.83 4.58
CA VAL A 109 -1.46 -6.53 4.73
C VAL A 109 -2.50 -5.53 5.22
N ASN A 110 -2.30 -4.99 6.41
CA ASN A 110 -3.19 -3.97 6.94
C ASN A 110 -2.96 -2.65 6.23
N ILE A 111 -4.05 -1.91 6.04
CA ILE A 111 -4.02 -0.57 5.44
C ILE A 111 -4.43 0.43 6.50
N VAL A 112 -3.55 1.39 6.77
CA VAL A 112 -3.78 2.43 7.77
C VAL A 112 -3.71 3.79 7.09
N VAL A 113 -4.76 4.58 7.24
CA VAL A 113 -4.79 5.95 6.72
C VAL A 113 -4.37 6.89 7.83
N GLY A 114 -3.41 7.74 7.55
CA GLY A 114 -2.89 8.73 8.48
C GLY A 114 -3.66 10.05 8.44
N GLU A 115 -3.07 11.07 9.02
CA GLU A 115 -3.64 12.41 9.05
C GLU A 115 -3.74 13.02 7.65
N ALA A 116 -4.78 13.79 7.43
CA ALA A 116 -4.99 14.49 6.18
C ALA A 116 -4.66 15.97 6.36
N ASP A 117 -3.86 16.50 5.43
CA ASP A 117 -3.52 17.92 5.36
C ASP A 117 -4.21 18.53 4.15
N TRP A 118 -4.93 19.60 4.38
CA TRP A 118 -5.55 20.38 3.33
C TRP A 118 -4.64 21.52 2.93
N VAL A 119 -4.37 21.61 1.62
CA VAL A 119 -3.49 22.61 1.04
C VAL A 119 -4.32 23.51 0.13
N GLU A 120 -4.29 24.79 0.37
CA GLU A 120 -4.94 25.80 -0.45
C GLU A 120 -3.94 26.45 -1.41
N GLU A 121 -4.38 27.47 -2.10
CA GLU A 121 -3.57 28.21 -3.07
C GLU A 121 -2.17 28.58 -2.51
N GLY A 122 -1.16 28.46 -3.34
CA GLY A 122 0.20 28.82 -3.00
C GLY A 122 1.19 27.67 -2.95
N ASP A 123 0.73 26.44 -3.10
CA ASP A 123 1.65 25.32 -3.22
C ASP A 123 2.33 25.37 -4.59
N SER A 124 3.67 25.44 -4.58
CA SER A 124 4.46 25.56 -5.81
C SER A 124 4.44 24.28 -6.67
N VAL A 125 4.10 23.14 -6.09
CA VAL A 125 4.07 21.85 -6.77
C VAL A 125 2.70 21.61 -7.40
N LEU A 126 1.65 21.92 -6.66
CA LEU A 126 0.27 21.72 -7.10
C LEU A 126 -0.30 23.01 -7.65
N LYS A 127 -0.73 22.99 -8.89
CA LYS A 127 -1.39 24.13 -9.53
C LYS A 127 -2.90 24.11 -9.31
N ALA A 128 -3.36 23.17 -8.51
CA ALA A 128 -4.73 23.08 -8.06
C ALA A 128 -5.00 24.15 -6.99
N LYS A 129 -6.22 24.62 -6.93
CA LYS A 129 -6.63 25.56 -5.89
C LYS A 129 -6.74 24.88 -4.53
N ILE A 130 -7.20 23.63 -4.52
CA ILE A 130 -7.42 22.87 -3.30
C ILE A 130 -6.85 21.47 -3.50
N ALA A 131 -6.15 20.99 -2.51
CA ALA A 131 -5.67 19.62 -2.48
C ALA A 131 -5.76 19.07 -1.05
N VAL A 132 -6.04 17.79 -0.93
CA VAL A 132 -5.88 17.05 0.30
C VAL A 132 -4.76 16.03 0.08
N GLN A 133 -3.86 15.93 1.05
CA GLN A 133 -2.79 14.94 1.02
C GLN A 133 -2.75 14.19 2.34
N PHE A 134 -2.48 12.90 2.24
CA PHE A 134 -2.44 12.02 3.40
C PHE A 134 -1.58 10.80 3.10
N ASP A 135 -1.05 10.19 4.14
CA ASP A 135 -0.26 8.97 4.00
C ASP A 135 -1.14 7.75 4.21
N VAL A 136 -0.92 6.75 3.37
CA VAL A 136 -1.50 5.42 3.51
C VAL A 136 -0.36 4.45 3.76
N THR A 137 -0.40 3.76 4.89
CA THR A 137 0.63 2.80 5.28
C THR A 137 0.13 1.39 5.07
N PHE A 138 0.92 0.60 4.36
CA PHE A 138 0.69 -0.82 4.16
C PHE A 138 1.60 -1.58 5.11
N GLU A 139 1.01 -2.23 6.10
CA GLU A 139 1.73 -2.99 7.12
C GLU A 139 1.89 -4.42 6.65
N GLY A 140 3.00 -4.69 5.98
CA GLY A 140 3.32 -5.97 5.39
C GLY A 140 4.61 -6.57 5.91
N GLY A 141 5.27 -7.33 5.08
CA GLY A 141 6.52 -7.98 5.45
C GLY A 141 7.29 -8.53 4.26
N ILE A 142 8.47 -9.00 4.57
CA ILE A 142 9.32 -9.76 3.64
C ILE A 142 9.44 -11.17 4.21
N TYR A 143 9.17 -12.16 3.38
CA TYR A 143 9.00 -13.54 3.81
C TYR A 143 9.95 -14.47 3.08
N ALA A 144 10.26 -15.60 3.73
CA ALA A 144 10.95 -16.73 3.11
C ALA A 144 10.17 -18.00 3.40
N ASP A 145 10.04 -18.84 2.39
CA ASP A 145 9.35 -20.11 2.51
C ASP A 145 10.32 -21.27 2.53
N PHE A 146 10.08 -22.22 3.42
CA PHE A 146 10.89 -23.43 3.56
C PHE A 146 9.97 -24.64 3.44
N THR A 147 10.41 -25.64 2.70
CA THR A 147 9.71 -26.90 2.61
C THR A 147 9.92 -27.70 3.89
N LYS A 148 8.84 -28.14 4.52
CA LYS A 148 8.90 -29.03 5.67
C LYS A 148 9.11 -30.46 5.19
N LYS A 149 10.11 -31.10 5.70
CA LYS A 149 10.34 -32.52 5.43
C LYS A 149 9.34 -33.34 6.23
N THR A 150 8.86 -34.40 5.61
CA THR A 150 7.79 -35.24 6.20
C THR A 150 8.28 -36.53 6.77
N VAL A 151 9.56 -36.83 6.63
CA VAL A 151 10.13 -38.14 7.03
C VAL A 151 11.10 -38.02 8.18
N GLU A 152 10.97 -37.03 8.96
CA GLU A 152 11.84 -36.75 10.08
C GLU A 152 11.74 -37.78 11.19
N ILE A 153 10.67 -38.58 11.20
CA ILE A 153 10.55 -39.65 12.19
C ILE A 153 11.75 -40.58 12.15
N GLY A 154 12.16 -40.98 10.95
CA GLY A 154 13.36 -41.79 10.80
C GLY A 154 14.61 -41.06 11.23
N ASN A 155 14.74 -39.80 10.84
CA ASN A 155 15.88 -38.97 11.20
C ASN A 155 15.93 -38.69 12.71
N ILE A 156 14.80 -38.43 13.31
CA ILE A 156 14.66 -38.17 14.74
C ILE A 156 15.11 -39.42 15.51
N GLN A 157 14.67 -40.59 15.10
CA GLN A 157 15.03 -41.85 15.74
C GLN A 157 16.52 -42.16 15.63
N ASN A 158 17.10 -41.79 14.51
CA ASN A 158 18.52 -42.08 14.25
C ASN A 158 19.43 -41.00 14.81
N GLY A 159 18.97 -39.80 14.82
CA GLY A 159 19.74 -38.66 15.29
C GLY A 159 19.46 -38.32 16.74
N GLY A 160 18.47 -38.97 17.26
CA GLY A 160 18.12 -38.78 18.66
C GLY A 160 19.11 -39.45 19.43
#